data_1518e5999c92c5f5f7cf74f94704d0e1
#
_entry.id   1518e5999c92c5f5f7cf74f94704d0e1
#
_cell.length_a   1.000
_cell.length_b   1.000
_cell.length_c   1.000
_cell.angle_alpha   90.00
_cell.angle_beta   90.00
_cell.angle_gamma   90.00
#
_symmetry.space_group_name_H-M   'P 1'
#
loop_
_entity.id
_entity.type
_entity.pdbx_description
1 polymer ?
#
loop_
_entity_poly.entity_id
_entity_poly.type
_entity_poly.pdbx_seq_one_letter_code
_entity_poly.pdbx_strand_id
1 'polypeptide(L)'
;MMSITEIVDQIQHLLPNGKFSQDKHLIITGGEPLLGWQRAYPALLREIYDREMNLTHLTFETNGTQQLDSKFKDVLNQYAENNGLEVTFSISAKLPASGEKWESAILPKIVSDYLEIHGHRSYFKFVVSTDLDVVDAHRAVAEYQSAGVGIPVYLMPVGGVNSVYELNERQVADYCRNNGFRFSPRIQVPLYKNEWAT
;
A
#
# COMPACT_ATOMS: atom_id res chain seq x y z
N MET A 1 25.04 2.53 1.54
CA MET A 1 23.70 3.08 1.81
C MET A 1 23.61 4.37 1.04
N MET A 2 22.57 4.57 0.25
CA MET A 2 22.39 5.80 -0.52
C MET A 2 21.97 6.96 0.40
N SER A 3 22.44 8.16 0.12
CA SER A 3 21.95 9.40 0.75
C SER A 3 20.55 9.77 0.20
N ILE A 4 19.84 10.64 0.91
CA ILE A 4 18.54 11.17 0.44
C ILE A 4 18.70 11.87 -0.91
N THR A 5 19.74 12.68 -1.08
CA THR A 5 20.04 13.39 -2.33
C THR A 5 20.24 12.40 -3.49
N GLU A 6 21.03 11.33 -3.32
CA GLU A 6 21.22 10.30 -4.35
C GLU A 6 19.91 9.57 -4.69
N ILE A 7 19.04 9.32 -3.70
CA ILE A 7 17.72 8.72 -3.95
C ILE A 7 16.86 9.66 -4.79
N VAL A 8 16.80 10.95 -4.43
CA VAL A 8 16.00 11.94 -5.16
C VAL A 8 16.57 12.19 -6.56
N ASP A 9 17.89 12.17 -6.74
CA ASP A 9 18.52 12.23 -8.07
C ASP A 9 18.04 11.09 -8.96
N GLN A 10 17.99 9.87 -8.43
CA GLN A 10 17.49 8.72 -9.20
C GLN A 10 15.99 8.82 -9.50
N ILE A 11 15.17 9.22 -8.52
CA ILE A 11 13.74 9.46 -8.77
C ILE A 11 13.57 10.51 -9.88
N GLN A 12 14.27 11.61 -9.79
CA GLN A 12 14.19 12.70 -10.75
C GLN A 12 14.61 12.24 -12.17
N HIS A 13 15.64 11.41 -12.26
CA HIS A 13 16.09 10.83 -13.54
C HIS A 13 15.05 9.91 -14.20
N LEU A 14 14.27 9.19 -13.42
CA LEU A 14 13.22 8.28 -13.91
C LEU A 14 11.94 9.03 -14.35
N LEU A 15 11.78 10.28 -13.97
CA LEU A 15 10.59 11.05 -14.26
C LEU A 15 10.76 11.85 -15.59
N PRO A 16 9.71 11.89 -16.43
CA PRO A 16 9.69 12.77 -17.59
C PRO A 16 9.91 14.24 -17.16
N ASN A 17 10.91 14.90 -17.73
CA ASN A 17 11.30 16.27 -17.38
C ASN A 17 11.65 16.46 -15.87
N GLY A 18 11.99 15.40 -15.15
CA GLY A 18 12.37 15.44 -13.74
C GLY A 18 11.24 15.78 -12.78
N LYS A 19 9.97 15.67 -13.20
CA LYS A 19 8.80 16.07 -12.38
C LYS A 19 7.71 15.00 -12.44
N PHE A 20 6.97 14.86 -11.33
CA PHE A 20 5.76 14.05 -11.29
C PHE A 20 4.65 14.73 -12.11
N SER A 21 3.95 13.96 -12.93
CA SER A 21 2.67 14.35 -13.51
C SER A 21 1.52 13.94 -12.58
N GLN A 22 0.33 14.47 -12.79
CA GLN A 22 -0.83 14.25 -11.91
C GLN A 22 -1.23 12.77 -11.75
N ASP A 23 -0.86 11.92 -12.71
CA ASP A 23 -1.13 10.48 -12.72
C ASP A 23 0.01 9.64 -12.13
N LYS A 24 1.09 10.27 -11.67
CA LYS A 24 2.27 9.57 -11.12
C LYS A 24 2.29 9.61 -9.61
N HIS A 25 2.44 8.44 -9.02
CA HIS A 25 2.62 8.27 -7.58
C HIS A 25 4.06 7.96 -7.24
N LEU A 26 4.54 8.50 -6.13
CA LEU A 26 5.71 7.93 -5.46
C LEU A 26 5.23 6.77 -4.60
N ILE A 27 5.60 5.55 -4.95
CA ILE A 27 5.24 4.35 -4.20
C ILE A 27 6.45 3.90 -3.38
N ILE A 28 6.29 3.86 -2.07
CA ILE A 28 7.29 3.33 -1.14
C ILE A 28 6.84 1.93 -0.72
N THR A 29 7.64 0.96 -1.09
CA THR A 29 7.41 -0.46 -0.84
C THR A 29 8.69 -1.10 -0.29
N GLY A 30 8.75 -2.42 -0.23
CA GLY A 30 9.89 -3.19 0.28
C GLY A 30 9.42 -4.30 1.19
N GLY A 31 10.15 -4.66 2.22
CA GLY A 31 9.67 -5.60 3.24
C GLY A 31 8.51 -5.01 4.02
N GLU A 32 8.77 -3.97 4.81
CA GLU A 32 7.77 -3.11 5.45
C GLU A 32 8.30 -1.67 5.47
N PRO A 33 7.72 -0.76 4.67
CA PRO A 33 8.26 0.59 4.52
C PRO A 33 8.17 1.43 5.80
N LEU A 34 7.23 1.13 6.68
CA LEU A 34 7.06 1.87 7.93
C LEU A 34 7.92 1.35 9.08
N LEU A 35 8.64 0.23 8.88
CA LEU A 35 9.54 -0.33 9.88
C LEU A 35 10.89 0.42 9.90
N GLY A 36 11.07 1.34 10.84
CA GLY A 36 12.35 2.02 11.10
C GLY A 36 12.75 3.11 10.10
N TRP A 37 12.04 3.27 8.97
CA TRP A 37 12.37 4.27 7.95
C TRP A 37 11.61 5.58 8.07
N GLN A 38 10.59 5.65 8.90
CA GLN A 38 9.73 6.82 9.05
C GLN A 38 10.51 8.11 9.37
N ARG A 39 11.63 8.01 10.09
CA ARG A 39 12.51 9.15 10.37
C ARG A 39 13.24 9.72 9.15
N ALA A 40 13.36 8.96 8.06
CA ALA A 40 14.03 9.40 6.83
C ALA A 40 13.07 10.09 5.86
N TYR A 41 11.78 9.75 5.88
CA TYR A 41 10.79 10.29 4.94
C TYR A 41 10.58 11.80 5.02
N PRO A 42 10.63 12.46 6.19
CA PRO A 42 10.59 13.93 6.23
C PRO A 42 11.69 14.61 5.41
N ALA A 43 12.91 14.06 5.44
CA ALA A 43 14.02 14.59 4.64
C ALA A 43 13.84 14.31 3.15
N LEU A 44 13.31 13.11 2.80
CA LEU A 44 12.99 12.75 1.43
C LEU A 44 11.93 13.70 0.83
N LEU A 45 10.83 13.92 1.54
CA LEU A 45 9.76 14.81 1.10
C LEU A 45 10.27 16.24 0.95
N ARG A 46 11.01 16.74 1.93
CA ARG A 46 11.61 18.07 1.84
C ARG A 46 12.45 18.24 0.58
N GLU A 47 13.38 17.33 0.32
CA GLU A 47 14.25 17.39 -0.86
C GLU A 47 13.44 17.36 -2.18
N ILE A 48 12.38 16.55 -2.26
CA ILE A 48 11.48 16.48 -3.42
C ILE A 48 10.77 17.82 -3.64
N TYR A 49 10.25 18.45 -2.58
CA TYR A 49 9.54 19.72 -2.68
C TYR A 49 10.49 20.91 -2.92
N ASP A 50 11.67 20.93 -2.31
CA ASP A 50 12.70 21.95 -2.53
C ASP A 50 13.19 21.96 -3.98
N ARG A 51 13.14 20.81 -4.67
CA ARG A 51 13.43 20.68 -6.11
C ARG A 51 12.22 20.92 -7.01
N GLU A 52 11.09 21.32 -6.47
CA GLU A 52 9.85 21.58 -7.23
C GLU A 52 9.43 20.42 -8.15
N MET A 53 9.54 19.18 -7.66
CA MET A 53 9.26 17.99 -8.46
C MET A 53 7.75 17.68 -8.61
N ASN A 54 6.84 18.50 -8.05
CA ASN A 54 5.38 18.42 -8.19
C ASN A 54 4.77 17.10 -7.65
N LEU A 55 5.29 16.55 -6.56
CA LEU A 55 4.71 15.35 -5.95
C LEU A 55 3.35 15.65 -5.35
N THR A 56 2.29 14.99 -5.86
CA THR A 56 0.92 15.11 -5.36
C THR A 56 0.35 13.80 -4.80
N HIS A 57 0.98 12.66 -5.06
CA HIS A 57 0.51 11.36 -4.60
C HIS A 57 1.66 10.53 -4.03
N LEU A 58 1.51 10.14 -2.76
CA LEU A 58 2.45 9.28 -2.04
C LEU A 58 1.73 8.02 -1.57
N THR A 59 2.24 6.86 -1.93
CA THR A 59 1.65 5.57 -1.54
C THR A 59 2.64 4.75 -0.71
N PHE A 60 2.19 4.24 0.43
CA PHE A 60 2.90 3.22 1.21
C PHE A 60 2.23 1.87 0.99
N GLU A 61 2.97 0.89 0.48
CA GLU A 61 2.54 -0.51 0.47
C GLU A 61 2.99 -1.18 1.77
N THR A 62 2.11 -1.21 2.76
CA THR A 62 2.39 -1.67 4.12
C THR A 62 1.58 -2.92 4.48
N ASN A 63 2.08 -3.71 5.43
CA ASN A 63 1.33 -4.82 6.01
C ASN A 63 0.37 -4.38 7.14
N GLY A 64 0.39 -3.09 7.53
CA GLY A 64 -0.52 -2.54 8.54
C GLY A 64 -0.12 -2.87 9.98
N THR A 65 1.13 -3.23 10.24
CA THR A 65 1.60 -3.61 11.60
C THR A 65 2.44 -2.55 12.30
N GLN A 66 2.83 -1.47 11.60
CA GLN A 66 3.70 -0.44 12.13
C GLN A 66 2.92 0.83 12.45
N GLN A 67 2.93 1.26 13.69
CA GLN A 67 2.34 2.53 14.10
C GLN A 67 3.10 3.70 13.46
N LEU A 68 2.39 4.76 13.07
CA LEU A 68 3.04 5.97 12.59
C LEU A 68 3.73 6.71 13.74
N ASP A 69 4.99 7.09 13.51
CA ASP A 69 5.69 8.04 14.39
C ASP A 69 4.97 9.38 14.38
N SER A 70 4.77 9.99 15.56
CA SER A 70 4.00 11.23 15.68
C SER A 70 4.57 12.37 14.83
N LYS A 71 5.90 12.53 14.81
CA LYS A 71 6.55 13.56 14.00
C LYS A 71 6.37 13.30 12.50
N PHE A 72 6.38 12.03 12.11
CA PHE A 72 6.14 11.68 10.70
C PHE A 72 4.68 11.94 10.31
N LYS A 73 3.73 11.62 11.20
CA LYS A 73 2.31 11.93 11.01
C LYS A 73 2.10 13.45 10.84
N ASP A 74 2.72 14.28 11.70
CA ASP A 74 2.66 15.74 11.59
C ASP A 74 3.19 16.23 10.24
N VAL A 75 4.30 15.67 9.77
CA VAL A 75 4.88 16.01 8.46
C VAL A 75 3.95 15.64 7.31
N LEU A 76 3.35 14.44 7.33
CA LEU A 76 2.38 14.04 6.31
C LEU A 76 1.18 14.99 6.26
N ASN A 77 0.61 15.32 7.42
CA ASN A 77 -0.49 16.28 7.52
C ASN A 77 -0.10 17.68 7.02
N GLN A 78 1.10 18.17 7.36
CA GLN A 78 1.60 19.44 6.86
C GLN A 78 1.69 19.49 5.33
N TYR A 79 2.21 18.43 4.70
CA TYR A 79 2.28 18.37 3.24
C TYR A 79 0.89 18.17 2.58
N ALA A 80 0.00 17.43 3.22
CA ALA A 80 -1.38 17.30 2.76
C ALA A 80 -2.10 18.65 2.74
N GLU A 81 -1.99 19.43 3.82
CA GLU A 81 -2.64 20.73 3.95
C GLU A 81 -2.02 21.82 3.06
N ASN A 82 -0.69 21.91 3.05
CA ASN A 82 -0.01 23.02 2.40
C ASN A 82 0.32 22.79 0.92
N ASN A 83 0.46 21.52 0.50
CA ASN A 83 0.92 21.16 -0.84
C ASN A 83 -0.09 20.28 -1.59
N GLY A 84 -1.21 19.93 -0.97
CA GLY A 84 -2.21 19.04 -1.58
C GLY A 84 -1.70 17.60 -1.76
N LEU A 85 -0.75 17.15 -0.93
CA LEU A 85 -0.25 15.78 -0.99
C LEU A 85 -1.35 14.80 -0.56
N GLU A 86 -1.77 13.93 -1.47
CA GLU A 86 -2.64 12.81 -1.17
C GLU A 86 -1.80 11.60 -0.72
N VAL A 87 -2.05 11.12 0.50
CA VAL A 87 -1.35 9.97 1.07
C VAL A 87 -2.22 8.73 0.98
N THR A 88 -1.73 7.68 0.34
CA THR A 88 -2.41 6.38 0.23
C THR A 88 -1.69 5.32 1.07
N PHE A 89 -2.43 4.61 1.92
CA PHE A 89 -1.95 3.38 2.53
C PHE A 89 -2.60 2.18 1.84
N SER A 90 -1.81 1.46 1.03
CA SER A 90 -2.19 0.17 0.45
C SER A 90 -1.88 -0.91 1.47
N ILE A 91 -2.88 -1.27 2.28
CA ILE A 91 -2.70 -2.13 3.46
C ILE A 91 -2.87 -3.59 3.07
N SER A 92 -1.76 -4.32 2.99
CA SER A 92 -1.73 -5.75 2.64
C SER A 92 -1.57 -6.59 3.91
N ALA A 93 -2.56 -6.51 4.81
CA ALA A 93 -2.56 -7.29 6.05
C ALA A 93 -2.47 -8.79 5.74
N LYS A 94 -1.64 -9.50 6.50
CA LYS A 94 -1.34 -10.91 6.24
C LYS A 94 -2.45 -11.80 6.83
N LEU A 95 -3.01 -12.69 6.00
CA LEU A 95 -3.92 -13.73 6.43
C LEU A 95 -3.14 -14.98 6.90
N PRO A 96 -3.75 -15.89 7.67
CA PRO A 96 -3.08 -17.08 8.21
C PRO A 96 -2.37 -17.95 7.16
N ALA A 97 -2.87 -18.00 5.94
CA ALA A 97 -2.22 -18.69 4.82
C ALA A 97 -0.79 -18.19 4.52
N SER A 98 -0.42 -17.00 4.97
CA SER A 98 0.95 -16.47 4.88
C SER A 98 1.90 -17.04 5.93
N GLY A 99 1.40 -17.79 6.91
CA GLY A 99 2.15 -18.28 8.07
C GLY A 99 2.22 -17.29 9.25
N GLU A 100 1.68 -16.10 9.10
CA GLU A 100 1.64 -15.10 10.17
C GLU A 100 0.51 -15.42 11.17
N LYS A 101 0.75 -15.11 12.45
CA LYS A 101 -0.28 -15.23 13.48
C LYS A 101 -1.29 -14.10 13.35
N TRP A 102 -2.57 -14.41 13.55
CA TRP A 102 -3.67 -13.44 13.45
C TRP A 102 -3.42 -12.19 14.30
N GLU A 103 -3.08 -12.39 15.57
CA GLU A 103 -2.89 -11.31 16.55
C GLU A 103 -1.69 -10.41 16.24
N SER A 104 -0.77 -10.87 15.41
CA SER A 104 0.40 -10.11 14.95
C SER A 104 0.16 -9.40 13.62
N ALA A 105 -0.78 -9.90 12.82
CA ALA A 105 -1.02 -9.43 11.46
C ALA A 105 -2.26 -8.53 11.34
N ILE A 106 -3.30 -8.76 12.15
CA ILE A 106 -4.54 -7.99 12.13
C ILE A 106 -4.56 -7.05 13.32
N LEU A 107 -4.17 -5.79 13.06
CA LEU A 107 -3.98 -4.77 14.10
C LEU A 107 -4.84 -3.52 13.83
N PRO A 108 -6.16 -3.58 14.12
CA PRO A 108 -7.10 -2.53 13.78
C PRO A 108 -6.75 -1.15 14.33
N LYS A 109 -6.21 -1.07 15.55
CA LYS A 109 -5.80 0.20 16.17
C LYS A 109 -4.66 0.89 15.41
N ILE A 110 -3.73 0.13 14.86
CA ILE A 110 -2.63 0.67 14.05
C ILE A 110 -3.16 1.22 12.73
N VAL A 111 -4.04 0.47 12.08
CA VAL A 111 -4.63 0.93 10.82
C VAL A 111 -5.56 2.12 11.03
N SER A 112 -6.28 2.18 12.14
CA SER A 112 -7.09 3.35 12.52
C SER A 112 -6.23 4.62 12.60
N ASP A 113 -4.98 4.52 13.09
CA ASP A 113 -4.05 5.63 13.18
C ASP A 113 -3.64 6.19 11.79
N TYR A 114 -3.60 5.34 10.75
CA TYR A 114 -3.34 5.78 9.37
C TYR A 114 -4.45 6.68 8.82
N LEU A 115 -5.68 6.48 9.28
CA LEU A 115 -6.84 7.24 8.82
C LEU A 115 -6.91 8.66 9.42
N GLU A 116 -6.05 8.97 10.38
CA GLU A 116 -5.91 10.32 10.93
C GLU A 116 -5.09 11.25 10.01
N ILE A 117 -4.48 10.73 8.94
CA ILE A 117 -3.80 11.55 7.94
C ILE A 117 -4.86 12.27 7.10
N HIS A 118 -4.74 13.59 6.99
CA HIS A 118 -5.67 14.43 6.23
C HIS A 118 -5.71 14.03 4.76
N GLY A 119 -6.91 13.86 4.22
CA GLY A 119 -7.10 13.53 2.79
C GLY A 119 -6.56 12.17 2.37
N HIS A 120 -6.36 11.23 3.32
CA HIS A 120 -5.85 9.89 3.00
C HIS A 120 -6.79 9.12 2.05
N ARG A 121 -6.20 8.23 1.23
CA ARG A 121 -6.93 7.31 0.35
C ARG A 121 -6.51 5.87 0.59
N SER A 122 -6.86 5.37 1.78
CA SER A 122 -6.44 4.03 2.21
C SER A 122 -7.37 2.94 1.71
N TYR A 123 -6.83 1.74 1.53
CA TYR A 123 -7.59 0.54 1.18
C TYR A 123 -6.89 -0.73 1.66
N PHE A 124 -7.68 -1.78 1.88
CA PHE A 124 -7.14 -3.11 2.12
C PHE A 124 -6.90 -3.87 0.82
N LYS A 125 -5.84 -4.67 0.80
CA LYS A 125 -5.52 -5.60 -0.29
C LYS A 125 -5.16 -6.96 0.31
N PHE A 126 -6.09 -7.91 0.32
CA PHE A 126 -5.85 -9.26 0.80
C PHE A 126 -5.48 -10.19 -0.36
N VAL A 127 -4.42 -10.98 -0.16
CA VAL A 127 -4.03 -12.06 -1.07
C VAL A 127 -4.81 -13.30 -0.70
N VAL A 128 -5.51 -13.90 -1.66
CA VAL A 128 -6.38 -15.06 -1.44
C VAL A 128 -6.12 -16.14 -2.48
N SER A 129 -6.16 -17.40 -2.06
CA SER A 129 -5.95 -18.59 -2.91
C SER A 129 -7.00 -19.67 -2.71
N THR A 130 -7.72 -19.63 -1.60
CA THR A 130 -8.71 -20.61 -1.18
C THR A 130 -9.96 -19.94 -0.64
N ASP A 131 -11.04 -20.72 -0.52
CA ASP A 131 -12.29 -20.27 0.12
C ASP A 131 -12.04 -19.86 1.58
N LEU A 132 -11.12 -20.53 2.28
CA LEU A 132 -10.75 -20.19 3.64
C LEU A 132 -10.10 -18.80 3.73
N ASP A 133 -9.23 -18.45 2.79
CA ASP A 133 -8.63 -17.10 2.75
C ASP A 133 -9.69 -16.01 2.58
N VAL A 134 -10.75 -16.29 1.82
CA VAL A 134 -11.88 -15.36 1.66
C VAL A 134 -12.66 -15.23 2.98
N VAL A 135 -12.88 -16.32 3.70
CA VAL A 135 -13.51 -16.29 5.03
C VAL A 135 -12.65 -15.49 6.01
N ASP A 136 -11.34 -15.71 6.01
CA ASP A 136 -10.40 -14.96 6.85
C ASP A 136 -10.36 -13.47 6.46
N ALA A 137 -10.43 -13.14 5.18
CA ALA A 137 -10.53 -11.75 4.75
C ALA A 137 -11.81 -11.07 5.27
N HIS A 138 -12.95 -11.74 5.21
CA HIS A 138 -14.20 -11.23 5.80
C HIS A 138 -14.08 -11.01 7.30
N ARG A 139 -13.49 -11.97 8.03
CA ARG A 139 -13.24 -11.84 9.46
C ARG A 139 -12.35 -10.62 9.76
N ALA A 140 -11.25 -10.46 9.03
CA ALA A 140 -10.35 -9.32 9.20
C ALA A 140 -11.08 -7.99 8.94
N VAL A 141 -11.86 -7.91 7.87
CA VAL A 141 -12.66 -6.72 7.54
C VAL A 141 -13.64 -6.39 8.67
N ALA A 142 -14.34 -7.39 9.24
CA ALA A 142 -15.25 -7.18 10.35
C ALA A 142 -14.54 -6.65 11.60
N GLU A 143 -13.33 -7.16 11.93
CA GLU A 143 -12.53 -6.66 13.05
C GLU A 143 -12.08 -5.21 12.82
N TYR A 144 -11.63 -4.88 11.60
CA TYR A 144 -11.28 -3.50 11.24
C TYR A 144 -12.49 -2.56 11.32
N GLN A 145 -13.62 -2.95 10.77
CA GLN A 145 -14.86 -2.16 10.83
C GLN A 145 -15.32 -1.92 12.26
N SER A 146 -15.20 -2.91 13.13
CA SER A 146 -15.54 -2.79 14.56
C SER A 146 -14.64 -1.78 15.30
N ALA A 147 -13.46 -1.51 14.77
CA ALA A 147 -12.54 -0.47 15.23
C ALA A 147 -12.69 0.86 14.51
N GLY A 148 -13.73 1.03 13.69
CA GLY A 148 -14.01 2.27 12.96
C GLY A 148 -13.28 2.39 11.62
N VAL A 149 -12.60 1.33 11.14
CA VAL A 149 -11.86 1.34 9.88
C VAL A 149 -12.75 0.82 8.74
N GLY A 150 -13.46 1.72 8.06
CA GLY A 150 -14.37 1.42 6.95
C GLY A 150 -13.82 1.87 5.60
N ILE A 151 -12.79 1.21 5.09
CA ILE A 151 -12.11 1.52 3.82
C ILE A 151 -12.37 0.46 2.76
N PRO A 152 -12.17 0.78 1.45
CA PRO A 152 -12.34 -0.17 0.37
C PRO A 152 -11.48 -1.43 0.55
N VAL A 153 -12.02 -2.57 0.13
CA VAL A 153 -11.34 -3.87 0.23
C VAL A 153 -11.11 -4.44 -1.17
N TYR A 154 -9.87 -4.79 -1.45
CA TYR A 154 -9.47 -5.48 -2.66
C TYR A 154 -9.05 -6.91 -2.34
N LEU A 155 -9.51 -7.88 -3.13
CA LEU A 155 -8.97 -9.24 -3.14
C LEU A 155 -8.06 -9.41 -4.35
N MET A 156 -6.89 -9.98 -4.11
CA MET A 156 -5.89 -10.27 -5.12
C MET A 156 -5.62 -11.77 -5.15
N PRO A 157 -5.72 -12.44 -6.30
CA PRO A 157 -5.38 -13.87 -6.38
C PRO A 157 -3.92 -14.08 -6.00
N VAL A 158 -3.63 -15.17 -5.28
CA VAL A 158 -2.25 -15.60 -5.06
C VAL A 158 -1.62 -15.89 -6.41
N GLY A 159 -0.45 -15.41 -6.66
CA GLY A 159 0.17 -15.60 -7.95
C GLY A 159 1.66 -15.34 -7.89
N GLY A 160 2.37 -15.99 -8.77
CA GLY A 160 3.78 -15.96 -9.00
C GLY A 160 4.07 -16.85 -10.20
N VAL A 161 3.19 -17.83 -10.46
CA VAL A 161 3.27 -18.71 -11.61
C VAL A 161 1.95 -18.57 -12.38
N ASN A 162 2.01 -18.42 -13.68
CA ASN A 162 0.83 -18.24 -14.54
C ASN A 162 -0.29 -19.24 -14.24
N SER A 163 0.04 -20.53 -14.07
CA SER A 163 -0.96 -21.56 -13.81
C SER A 163 -1.75 -21.32 -12.52
N VAL A 164 -1.08 -20.88 -11.45
CA VAL A 164 -1.73 -20.58 -10.17
C VAL A 164 -2.58 -19.32 -10.27
N TYR A 165 -2.08 -18.31 -10.97
CA TYR A 165 -2.82 -17.09 -11.21
C TYR A 165 -4.12 -17.35 -12.01
N GLU A 166 -4.01 -18.07 -13.12
CA GLU A 166 -5.15 -18.39 -14.00
C GLU A 166 -6.22 -19.21 -13.30
N LEU A 167 -5.83 -20.17 -12.44
CA LEU A 167 -6.76 -21.03 -11.70
C LEU A 167 -7.62 -20.24 -10.69
N ASN A 168 -7.07 -19.18 -10.11
CA ASN A 168 -7.75 -18.44 -9.03
C ASN A 168 -8.44 -17.15 -9.49
N GLU A 169 -8.01 -16.57 -10.59
CA GLU A 169 -8.43 -15.23 -10.99
C GLU A 169 -9.95 -15.09 -11.12
N ARG A 170 -10.60 -16.03 -11.80
CA ARG A 170 -12.05 -16.02 -12.01
C ARG A 170 -12.81 -16.18 -10.69
N GLN A 171 -12.40 -17.11 -9.85
CA GLN A 171 -13.05 -17.34 -8.55
C GLN A 171 -12.94 -16.10 -7.67
N VAL A 172 -11.75 -15.50 -7.58
CA VAL A 172 -11.55 -14.28 -6.80
C VAL A 172 -12.38 -13.11 -7.33
N ALA A 173 -12.48 -12.96 -8.66
CA ALA A 173 -13.34 -11.95 -9.27
C ALA A 173 -14.84 -12.20 -8.95
N ASP A 174 -15.30 -13.45 -8.98
CA ASP A 174 -16.66 -13.81 -8.60
C ASP A 174 -16.92 -13.55 -7.11
N TYR A 175 -15.99 -13.86 -6.22
CA TYR A 175 -16.07 -13.50 -4.80
C TYR A 175 -16.19 -11.99 -4.60
N CYS A 176 -15.38 -11.21 -5.27
CA CYS A 176 -15.44 -9.75 -5.19
C CYS A 176 -16.81 -9.23 -5.57
N ARG A 177 -17.34 -9.68 -6.72
CA ARG A 177 -18.67 -9.28 -7.20
C ARG A 177 -19.78 -9.62 -6.22
N ASN A 178 -19.73 -10.82 -5.63
CA ASN A 178 -20.79 -11.33 -4.78
C ASN A 178 -20.76 -10.72 -3.35
N ASN A 179 -19.63 -10.17 -2.92
CA ASN A 179 -19.42 -9.68 -1.56
C ASN A 179 -19.12 -8.17 -1.48
N GLY A 180 -19.24 -7.44 -2.59
CA GLY A 180 -19.00 -6.00 -2.60
C GLY A 180 -17.52 -5.62 -2.46
N PHE A 181 -16.61 -6.56 -2.65
CA PHE A 181 -15.17 -6.31 -2.71
C PHE A 181 -14.74 -5.88 -4.09
N ARG A 182 -13.54 -5.31 -4.19
CA ARG A 182 -12.93 -4.95 -5.47
C ARG A 182 -11.90 -6.00 -5.87
N PHE A 183 -11.80 -6.26 -7.16
CA PHE A 183 -10.81 -7.19 -7.70
C PHE A 183 -9.50 -6.46 -8.03
N SER A 184 -8.38 -7.03 -7.61
CA SER A 184 -7.03 -6.53 -7.93
C SER A 184 -6.25 -7.58 -8.71
N PRO A 185 -6.18 -7.49 -10.04
CA PRO A 185 -5.38 -8.41 -10.85
C PRO A 185 -3.88 -8.14 -10.67
N ARG A 186 -3.06 -9.17 -10.89
CA ARG A 186 -1.61 -9.06 -11.00
C ARG A 186 -1.20 -8.93 -12.47
N ILE A 187 -1.41 -7.76 -13.05
CA ILE A 187 -1.22 -7.52 -14.49
C ILE A 187 0.21 -7.86 -14.96
N GLN A 188 1.22 -7.68 -14.10
CA GLN A 188 2.59 -8.04 -14.43
C GLN A 188 2.79 -9.54 -14.70
N VAL A 189 1.95 -10.42 -14.12
CA VAL A 189 2.08 -11.87 -14.31
C VAL A 189 1.76 -12.28 -15.76
N PRO A 190 0.60 -11.94 -16.35
CA PRO A 190 0.34 -12.26 -17.75
C PRO A 190 1.25 -11.51 -18.73
N LEU A 191 1.70 -10.28 -18.39
CA LEU A 191 2.56 -9.48 -19.29
C LEU A 191 4.02 -9.95 -19.28
N TYR A 192 4.59 -10.21 -18.13
CA TYR A 192 6.03 -10.43 -17.95
C TYR A 192 6.37 -11.80 -17.35
N LYS A 193 5.39 -12.68 -17.14
CA LYS A 193 5.58 -14.05 -16.62
C LYS A 193 6.41 -14.12 -15.33
N ASN A 194 6.32 -13.11 -14.47
CA ASN A 194 7.14 -12.93 -13.25
C ASN A 194 8.65 -12.76 -13.50
N GLU A 195 9.07 -12.26 -14.61
CA GLU A 195 10.45 -11.87 -14.80
C GLU A 195 10.82 -10.75 -13.81
N TRP A 196 12.05 -10.81 -13.27
CA TRP A 196 12.54 -9.79 -12.35
C TRP A 196 12.93 -8.52 -13.10
N ALA A 197 12.68 -7.36 -12.48
CA ALA A 197 13.01 -6.04 -13.02
C ALA A 197 12.26 -5.65 -14.31
N THR A 198 11.02 -6.13 -14.48
CA THR A 198 10.14 -5.75 -15.59
C THR A 198 9.02 -4.80 -15.15
#